data_04fdc92578b09e51ef35656db26944f7
#
_entry.id   04fdc92578b09e51ef35656db26944f7
#
_cell.length_a   1.000
_cell.length_b   1.000
_cell.length_c   1.000
_cell.angle_alpha   90.00
_cell.angle_beta   90.00
_cell.angle_gamma   90.00
#
_symmetry.space_group_name_H-M   'P 1'
#
loop_
_entity.id
_entity.type
_entity.pdbx_description
1 polymer ?
#
loop_
_entity_poly.entity_id
_entity_poly.type
_entity_poly.pdbx_seq_one_letter_code
_entity_poly.pdbx_strand_id
1 'polypeptide(L)'
;SYKAAGGEGDFYMVGEMLDEADKAAPYYRGLPALFEFTFWYKLKWALQNGIGCYFVKDILDVQPLYAQYRSDYIEATKLSNHDEDRTGSDLGQSAEKMKVAAAVLLTAQGAPYIYQGEELGYWGTKSNGDEYVRTPILWDKAGNELASGSLSGKIDMQMLTPAISVEAQADDDGSLLNLYRTFARLRNTYPVLAQGKMVKHPVYNDGNTSQQSIAAWYRELDGERMLVVHNFGREEQ
;
A
#
# COMPACT_ATOMS: atom_id res chain seq x y z
N SER A 1 -1.07 3.58 -31.99
CA SER A 1 -0.98 2.86 -30.71
C SER A 1 0.26 1.96 -30.69
N TYR A 2 0.67 1.51 -29.49
CA TYR A 2 1.82 0.60 -29.31
C TYR A 2 1.71 -0.68 -30.15
N LYS A 3 0.55 -1.33 -30.15
CA LYS A 3 0.29 -2.53 -30.97
C LYS A 3 0.32 -2.21 -32.47
N ALA A 4 -0.19 -1.06 -32.90
CA ALA A 4 -0.13 -0.64 -34.29
C ALA A 4 1.32 -0.35 -34.76
N ALA A 5 2.22 -0.06 -33.83
CA ALA A 5 3.66 0.10 -34.10
C ALA A 5 4.45 -1.22 -34.00
N GLY A 6 3.78 -2.37 -33.92
CA GLY A 6 4.41 -3.70 -33.86
C GLY A 6 4.82 -4.14 -32.45
N GLY A 7 4.32 -3.49 -31.40
CA GLY A 7 4.58 -3.91 -30.03
C GLY A 7 3.87 -5.22 -29.69
N GLU A 8 4.58 -6.13 -29.05
CA GLU A 8 4.05 -7.40 -28.54
C GLU A 8 3.62 -7.26 -27.07
N GLY A 9 2.57 -8.00 -26.68
CA GLY A 9 2.03 -7.98 -25.31
C GLY A 9 1.18 -6.75 -25.00
N ASP A 10 0.92 -6.52 -23.71
CA ASP A 10 0.16 -5.38 -23.23
C ASP A 10 1.09 -4.28 -22.71
N PHE A 11 0.80 -3.04 -23.11
CA PHE A 11 1.54 -1.88 -22.65
C PHE A 11 0.90 -1.35 -21.36
N TYR A 12 1.62 -1.45 -20.25
CA TYR A 12 1.18 -0.90 -18.98
C TYR A 12 1.47 0.60 -18.91
N MET A 13 0.42 1.37 -18.64
CA MET A 13 0.52 2.80 -18.32
C MET A 13 -0.27 3.05 -17.04
N VAL A 14 0.31 3.82 -16.13
CA VAL A 14 -0.38 4.31 -14.94
C VAL A 14 -0.50 5.82 -15.01
N GLY A 15 -1.70 6.33 -14.73
CA GLY A 15 -1.95 7.76 -14.60
C GLY A 15 -2.03 8.17 -13.13
N GLU A 16 -1.76 9.44 -12.87
CA GLU A 16 -1.96 10.04 -11.56
C GLU A 16 -3.09 11.07 -11.62
N MET A 17 -4.09 10.87 -10.78
CA MET A 17 -5.19 11.79 -10.59
C MET A 17 -5.47 11.87 -9.09
N LEU A 18 -4.90 12.89 -8.45
CA LEU A 18 -5.07 13.15 -7.02
C LEU A 18 -6.44 13.79 -6.77
N ASP A 19 -7.48 12.97 -6.76
CA ASP A 19 -8.85 13.37 -6.46
C ASP A 19 -9.66 12.15 -5.96
N GLU A 20 -10.93 12.37 -5.67
CA GLU A 20 -11.86 11.32 -5.26
C GLU A 20 -12.15 10.35 -6.41
N ALA A 21 -12.55 9.12 -6.06
CA ALA A 21 -12.74 8.02 -7.00
C ALA A 21 -13.70 8.33 -8.15
N ASP A 22 -14.78 9.06 -7.91
CA ASP A 22 -15.76 9.45 -8.93
C ASP A 22 -15.19 10.39 -9.99
N LYS A 23 -14.26 11.29 -9.60
CA LYS A 23 -13.56 12.20 -10.50
C LYS A 23 -12.39 11.53 -11.23
N ALA A 24 -11.73 10.58 -10.57
CA ALA A 24 -10.65 9.80 -11.16
C ALA A 24 -11.15 8.75 -12.17
N ALA A 25 -12.29 8.11 -11.91
CA ALA A 25 -12.83 7.02 -12.71
C ALA A 25 -12.93 7.28 -14.23
N PRO A 26 -13.36 8.47 -14.72
CA PRO A 26 -13.44 8.72 -16.16
C PRO A 26 -12.11 8.58 -16.92
N TYR A 27 -10.97 8.73 -16.26
CA TYR A 27 -9.65 8.63 -16.89
C TYR A 27 -9.30 7.19 -17.28
N TYR A 28 -9.97 6.19 -16.71
CA TYR A 28 -9.84 4.79 -17.14
C TYR A 28 -10.25 4.54 -18.60
N ARG A 29 -10.97 5.48 -19.24
CA ARG A 29 -11.25 5.42 -20.69
C ARG A 29 -9.98 5.43 -21.54
N GLY A 30 -8.93 6.12 -21.07
CA GLY A 30 -7.67 6.28 -21.81
C GLY A 30 -6.48 5.54 -21.20
N LEU A 31 -6.57 5.18 -19.93
CA LEU A 31 -5.47 4.58 -19.16
C LEU A 31 -5.88 3.21 -18.59
N PRO A 32 -5.02 2.20 -18.68
CA PRO A 32 -5.31 0.90 -18.08
C PRO A 32 -5.24 0.92 -16.55
N ALA A 33 -4.42 1.81 -15.96
CA ALA A 33 -4.24 1.91 -14.52
C ALA A 33 -4.23 3.36 -14.05
N LEU A 34 -4.70 3.58 -12.82
CA LEU A 34 -4.58 4.85 -12.10
C LEU A 34 -4.06 4.60 -10.69
N PHE A 35 -3.26 5.54 -10.16
CA PHE A 35 -2.95 5.54 -8.73
C PHE A 35 -4.23 5.71 -7.91
N GLU A 36 -4.43 4.78 -6.97
CA GLU A 36 -5.65 4.69 -6.16
C GLU A 36 -5.44 5.37 -4.80
N PHE A 37 -5.79 6.65 -4.74
CA PHE A 37 -5.64 7.45 -3.52
C PHE A 37 -6.65 7.09 -2.44
N THR A 38 -7.88 6.69 -2.83
CA THR A 38 -8.94 6.29 -1.89
C THR A 38 -8.50 5.10 -1.05
N PHE A 39 -7.74 4.16 -1.65
CA PHE A 39 -7.20 3.00 -0.93
C PHE A 39 -6.44 3.41 0.33
N TRP A 40 -5.47 4.32 0.19
CA TRP A 40 -4.67 4.74 1.34
C TRP A 40 -5.49 5.57 2.34
N TYR A 41 -6.30 6.50 1.89
CA TYR A 41 -7.09 7.33 2.79
C TYR A 41 -8.05 6.51 3.65
N LYS A 42 -8.68 5.49 3.08
CA LYS A 42 -9.57 4.57 3.81
C LYS A 42 -8.80 3.64 4.74
N LEU A 43 -7.68 3.09 4.26
CA LEU A 43 -6.82 2.23 5.08
C LEU A 43 -6.21 3.01 6.27
N LYS A 44 -5.70 4.21 6.01
CA LYS A 44 -5.17 5.09 7.05
C LYS A 44 -6.19 5.35 8.16
N TRP A 45 -7.39 5.78 7.78
CA TRP A 45 -8.47 6.01 8.73
C TRP A 45 -8.79 4.75 9.55
N ALA A 46 -8.91 3.61 8.90
CA ALA A 46 -9.20 2.33 9.54
C ALA A 46 -8.12 1.94 10.56
N LEU A 47 -6.85 2.09 10.21
CA LEU A 47 -5.72 1.79 11.10
C LEU A 47 -5.60 2.77 12.26
N GLN A 48 -5.87 4.04 12.03
CA GLN A 48 -5.84 5.06 13.10
C GLN A 48 -6.91 4.81 14.16
N ASN A 49 -8.10 4.35 13.73
CA ASN A 49 -9.26 4.12 14.58
C ASN A 49 -9.39 2.67 15.09
N GLY A 50 -8.60 1.73 14.54
CA GLY A 50 -8.70 0.31 14.88
C GLY A 50 -9.97 -0.37 14.36
N ILE A 51 -10.54 0.14 13.25
CA ILE A 51 -11.81 -0.31 12.68
C ILE A 51 -11.57 -0.79 11.24
N GLY A 52 -11.50 -2.11 11.05
CA GLY A 52 -11.16 -2.71 9.75
C GLY A 52 -12.37 -3.02 8.85
N CYS A 53 -13.53 -3.33 9.43
CA CYS A 53 -14.69 -3.80 8.67
C CYS A 53 -15.20 -2.80 7.62
N TYR A 54 -15.13 -1.50 7.87
CA TYR A 54 -15.51 -0.46 6.90
C TYR A 54 -14.56 -0.34 5.72
N PHE A 55 -13.27 -0.62 5.91
CA PHE A 55 -12.30 -0.57 4.83
C PHE A 55 -12.69 -1.46 3.65
N VAL A 56 -13.13 -2.69 3.93
CA VAL A 56 -13.56 -3.64 2.89
C VAL A 56 -14.74 -3.08 2.09
N LYS A 57 -15.74 -2.54 2.79
CA LYS A 57 -16.89 -1.91 2.14
C LYS A 57 -16.47 -0.75 1.25
N ASP A 58 -15.67 0.17 1.79
CA ASP A 58 -15.26 1.39 1.11
C ASP A 58 -14.49 1.08 -0.19
N ILE A 59 -13.63 0.06 -0.19
CA ILE A 59 -12.90 -0.36 -1.40
C ILE A 59 -13.82 -1.02 -2.41
N LEU A 60 -14.75 -1.88 -1.96
CA LEU A 60 -15.68 -2.56 -2.86
C LEU A 60 -16.72 -1.60 -3.46
N ASP A 61 -17.07 -0.52 -2.77
CA ASP A 61 -18.01 0.48 -3.26
C ASP A 61 -17.46 1.34 -4.41
N VAL A 62 -16.15 1.55 -4.48
CA VAL A 62 -15.53 2.34 -5.58
C VAL A 62 -15.28 1.53 -6.84
N GLN A 63 -15.12 0.22 -6.73
CA GLN A 63 -14.81 -0.65 -7.87
C GLN A 63 -15.85 -0.58 -9.01
N PRO A 64 -17.16 -0.54 -8.77
CA PRO A 64 -18.16 -0.36 -9.82
C PRO A 64 -18.03 0.98 -10.57
N LEU A 65 -17.51 2.04 -9.93
CA LEU A 65 -17.28 3.33 -10.60
C LEU A 65 -16.21 3.19 -11.68
N TYR A 66 -15.13 2.44 -11.40
CA TYR A 66 -14.04 2.21 -12.35
C TYR A 66 -14.50 1.29 -13.49
N ALA A 67 -15.20 0.22 -13.15
CA ALA A 67 -15.71 -0.77 -14.09
C ALA A 67 -16.67 -0.19 -15.15
N GLN A 68 -17.35 0.94 -14.89
CA GLN A 68 -18.17 1.65 -15.86
C GLN A 68 -17.36 2.18 -17.05
N TYR A 69 -16.08 2.51 -16.84
CA TYR A 69 -15.24 3.10 -17.85
C TYR A 69 -14.29 2.09 -18.49
N ARG A 70 -13.91 1.06 -17.74
CA ARG A 70 -13.01 0.02 -18.20
C ARG A 70 -13.19 -1.26 -17.37
N SER A 71 -13.54 -2.37 -18.03
CA SER A 71 -13.79 -3.65 -17.33
C SER A 71 -12.51 -4.32 -16.81
N ASP A 72 -11.36 -4.04 -17.45
CA ASP A 72 -10.02 -4.52 -17.11
C ASP A 72 -9.15 -3.43 -16.46
N TYR A 73 -9.78 -2.52 -15.71
CA TYR A 73 -9.09 -1.47 -14.98
C TYR A 73 -8.14 -2.06 -13.91
N ILE A 74 -7.06 -1.34 -13.64
CA ILE A 74 -6.08 -1.71 -12.63
C ILE A 74 -5.97 -0.57 -11.62
N GLU A 75 -6.25 -0.89 -10.37
CA GLU A 75 -5.99 -0.02 -9.23
C GLU A 75 -4.48 -0.09 -8.92
N ALA A 76 -3.73 0.98 -9.16
CA ALA A 76 -2.34 1.09 -8.72
C ALA A 76 -2.35 1.53 -7.25
N THR A 77 -2.50 0.54 -6.35
CA THR A 77 -2.61 0.78 -4.91
C THR A 77 -1.28 1.18 -4.30
N LYS A 78 -1.29 2.11 -3.36
CA LYS A 78 -0.10 2.59 -2.64
C LYS A 78 -0.46 2.99 -1.21
N LEU A 79 0.54 3.13 -0.35
CA LEU A 79 0.36 3.72 0.99
C LEU A 79 0.84 5.17 1.02
N SER A 80 1.98 5.46 0.43
CA SER A 80 2.52 6.81 0.32
C SER A 80 3.22 7.02 -1.03
N ASN A 81 3.66 8.24 -1.30
CA ASN A 81 4.49 8.59 -2.44
C ASN A 81 5.42 9.77 -2.11
N HIS A 82 6.09 10.32 -3.12
CA HIS A 82 7.03 11.43 -2.97
C HIS A 82 6.35 12.81 -2.80
N ASP A 83 5.02 12.89 -2.88
CA ASP A 83 4.23 14.12 -2.78
C ASP A 83 3.28 14.15 -1.57
N GLU A 84 3.24 13.07 -0.80
CA GLU A 84 2.42 12.91 0.40
C GLU A 84 3.28 12.66 1.64
N ASP A 85 2.67 12.73 2.82
CA ASP A 85 3.31 12.29 4.06
C ASP A 85 3.65 10.79 3.96
N ARG A 86 4.77 10.40 4.54
CA ARG A 86 5.14 8.98 4.59
C ARG A 86 4.21 8.21 5.52
N THR A 87 3.96 6.95 5.17
CA THR A 87 3.14 6.00 5.93
C THR A 87 3.50 5.97 7.42
N GLY A 88 4.80 6.02 7.75
CA GLY A 88 5.26 6.07 9.13
C GLY A 88 4.75 7.31 9.89
N SER A 89 4.75 8.49 9.26
CA SER A 89 4.19 9.71 9.86
C SER A 89 2.68 9.60 10.08
N ASP A 90 1.96 9.18 9.05
CA ASP A 90 0.51 9.02 9.08
C ASP A 90 0.03 8.02 10.14
N LEU A 91 0.83 7.01 10.45
CA LEU A 91 0.52 5.98 11.45
C LEU A 91 1.18 6.21 12.81
N GLY A 92 1.76 7.41 13.04
CA GLY A 92 2.38 7.77 14.32
C GLY A 92 3.58 6.90 14.67
N GLN A 93 4.33 6.45 13.67
CA GLN A 93 5.51 5.60 13.78
C GLN A 93 5.24 4.24 14.45
N SER A 94 3.98 3.79 14.48
CA SER A 94 3.63 2.48 15.03
C SER A 94 4.07 1.37 14.08
N ALA A 95 5.03 0.55 14.53
CA ALA A 95 5.51 -0.61 13.78
C ALA A 95 4.38 -1.60 13.48
N GLU A 96 3.49 -1.85 14.45
CA GLU A 96 2.36 -2.76 14.31
C GLU A 96 1.40 -2.28 13.22
N LYS A 97 1.04 -0.99 13.23
CA LYS A 97 0.13 -0.42 12.21
C LYS A 97 0.79 -0.45 10.82
N MET A 98 2.08 -0.14 10.73
CA MET A 98 2.82 -0.23 9.46
C MET A 98 2.87 -1.66 8.93
N LYS A 99 3.03 -2.66 9.80
CA LYS A 99 2.97 -4.08 9.42
C LYS A 99 1.60 -4.48 8.88
N VAL A 100 0.51 -4.05 9.52
CA VAL A 100 -0.84 -4.32 9.02
C VAL A 100 -1.07 -3.59 7.69
N ALA A 101 -0.63 -2.33 7.55
CA ALA A 101 -0.75 -1.59 6.29
C ALA A 101 -0.05 -2.30 5.12
N ALA A 102 1.19 -2.76 5.34
CA ALA A 102 1.95 -3.53 4.35
C ALA A 102 1.26 -4.85 3.96
N ALA A 103 0.75 -5.60 4.95
CA ALA A 103 0.05 -6.83 4.71
C ALA A 103 -1.25 -6.60 3.92
N VAL A 104 -2.01 -5.55 4.23
CA VAL A 104 -3.22 -5.17 3.48
C VAL A 104 -2.87 -4.77 2.05
N LEU A 105 -1.87 -3.90 1.84
CA LEU A 105 -1.42 -3.49 0.50
C LEU A 105 -1.10 -4.69 -0.39
N LEU A 106 -0.38 -5.68 0.16
CA LEU A 106 0.11 -6.82 -0.61
C LEU A 106 -0.91 -7.97 -0.74
N THR A 107 -2.02 -7.93 0.00
CA THR A 107 -3.09 -8.93 -0.10
C THR A 107 -4.38 -8.41 -0.75
N ALA A 108 -4.56 -7.10 -0.84
CA ALA A 108 -5.69 -6.49 -1.54
C ALA A 108 -5.60 -6.64 -3.05
N GLN A 109 -6.70 -6.34 -3.76
CA GLN A 109 -6.74 -6.24 -5.21
C GLN A 109 -5.92 -5.04 -5.70
N GLY A 110 -5.46 -5.11 -6.95
CA GLY A 110 -4.73 -4.04 -7.62
C GLY A 110 -3.26 -4.37 -7.87
N ALA A 111 -2.51 -3.42 -8.40
CA ALA A 111 -1.07 -3.48 -8.60
C ALA A 111 -0.39 -2.66 -7.49
N PRO A 112 0.17 -3.27 -6.45
CA PRO A 112 0.73 -2.54 -5.32
C PRO A 112 2.04 -1.85 -5.71
N TYR A 113 2.15 -0.58 -5.33
CA TYR A 113 3.36 0.23 -5.41
C TYR A 113 3.90 0.43 -4.00
N ILE A 114 5.16 0.09 -3.81
CA ILE A 114 5.89 0.28 -2.54
C ILE A 114 6.78 1.50 -2.73
N TYR A 115 6.53 2.56 -1.96
CA TYR A 115 7.39 3.73 -1.99
C TYR A 115 8.68 3.43 -1.22
N GLN A 116 9.83 3.75 -1.84
CA GLN A 116 11.16 3.44 -1.28
C GLN A 116 11.31 3.92 0.18
N GLY A 117 11.80 3.06 1.06
CA GLY A 117 11.94 3.29 2.50
C GLY A 117 10.68 2.99 3.32
N GLU A 118 9.54 2.76 2.67
CA GLU A 118 8.30 2.33 3.35
C GLU A 118 8.50 0.97 4.01
N GLU A 119 9.20 0.07 3.33
CA GLU A 119 9.58 -1.25 3.83
C GLU A 119 10.54 -1.23 5.02
N LEU A 120 11.17 -0.09 5.27
CA LEU A 120 12.05 0.14 6.42
C LEU A 120 11.35 0.91 7.56
N GLY A 121 10.12 1.38 7.33
CA GLY A 121 9.35 2.14 8.31
C GLY A 121 9.69 3.63 8.31
N TYR A 122 10.12 4.19 7.20
CA TYR A 122 10.44 5.62 7.09
C TYR A 122 9.23 6.50 7.41
N TRP A 123 9.50 7.62 8.07
CA TRP A 123 8.55 8.71 8.28
C TRP A 123 9.10 10.01 7.73
N GLY A 124 8.26 10.99 7.57
CA GLY A 124 8.55 12.31 7.05
C GLY A 124 7.24 12.99 6.68
N THR A 125 7.19 14.31 6.86
CA THR A 125 6.00 15.11 6.62
C THR A 125 6.25 16.09 5.49
N LYS A 126 5.37 16.07 4.48
CA LYS A 126 5.48 16.87 3.25
C LYS A 126 5.51 18.38 3.52
N SER A 127 4.77 18.83 4.54
CA SER A 127 4.76 20.24 4.93
C SER A 127 6.12 20.78 5.41
N ASN A 128 7.06 19.90 5.77
CA ASN A 128 8.42 20.27 6.16
C ASN A 128 9.34 20.48 4.94
N GLY A 129 8.94 20.00 3.76
CA GLY A 129 9.68 20.08 2.51
C GLY A 129 9.77 18.71 1.81
N ASP A 130 10.05 18.74 0.50
CA ASP A 130 10.17 17.55 -0.32
C ASP A 130 11.25 16.58 0.18
N GLU A 131 12.35 17.12 0.65
CA GLU A 131 13.48 16.36 1.16
C GLU A 131 13.13 15.45 2.34
N TYR A 132 12.14 15.84 3.16
CA TYR A 132 11.69 15.04 4.30
C TYR A 132 10.90 13.77 3.89
N VAL A 133 10.28 13.78 2.72
CA VAL A 133 9.56 12.63 2.20
C VAL A 133 10.32 11.89 1.09
N ARG A 134 11.46 12.43 0.62
CA ARG A 134 12.29 11.85 -0.45
C ARG A 134 13.67 11.39 0.07
N THR A 135 13.75 11.02 1.34
CA THR A 135 14.95 10.57 2.02
C THR A 135 15.54 9.32 1.33
N PRO A 136 16.87 9.27 1.11
CA PRO A 136 17.54 8.12 0.51
C PRO A 136 17.50 6.89 1.44
N ILE A 137 17.68 5.69 0.86
CA ILE A 137 17.72 4.45 1.62
C ILE A 137 18.99 4.40 2.49
N LEU A 138 18.83 4.04 3.75
CA LEU A 138 19.90 3.74 4.68
C LEU A 138 20.25 2.25 4.55
N TRP A 139 21.37 1.95 3.89
CA TRP A 139 21.77 0.58 3.62
C TRP A 139 22.47 -0.07 4.80
N ASP A 140 23.43 0.61 5.42
CA ASP A 140 24.20 0.13 6.55
C ASP A 140 23.84 0.84 7.86
N LYS A 141 24.19 0.20 8.99
CA LYS A 141 23.98 0.77 10.34
C LYS A 141 24.82 1.99 10.63
N ALA A 142 25.93 2.15 9.93
CA ALA A 142 26.85 3.26 10.13
C ALA A 142 26.41 4.54 9.42
N GLY A 143 25.49 4.44 8.45
CA GLY A 143 24.97 5.57 7.68
C GLY A 143 26.04 6.26 6.81
N ASN A 144 27.03 5.49 6.36
CA ASN A 144 28.16 6.04 5.61
C ASN A 144 27.74 6.72 4.30
N GLU A 145 26.67 6.22 3.66
CA GLU A 145 26.13 6.80 2.43
C GLU A 145 25.56 8.20 2.63
N LEU A 146 25.12 8.51 3.85
CA LEU A 146 24.52 9.81 4.19
C LEU A 146 25.53 10.81 4.73
N ALA A 147 26.77 10.37 4.96
CA ALA A 147 27.85 11.21 5.47
C ALA A 147 28.37 12.25 4.44
N SER A 148 27.93 12.17 3.18
CA SER A 148 28.23 13.21 2.20
C SER A 148 27.45 14.48 2.56
N GLY A 149 28.14 15.53 2.97
CA GLY A 149 27.59 16.74 3.57
C GLY A 149 26.57 17.56 2.76
N SER A 150 26.18 17.11 1.58
CA SER A 150 25.16 17.77 0.75
C SER A 150 23.72 17.52 1.21
N LEU A 151 23.48 16.49 2.01
CA LEU A 151 22.15 16.14 2.52
C LEU A 151 21.96 16.50 4.00
N SER A 152 23.07 16.75 4.74
CA SER A 152 23.00 17.15 6.14
C SER A 152 22.23 18.47 6.28
N GLY A 153 21.17 18.44 7.10
CA GLY A 153 20.29 19.60 7.32
C GLY A 153 19.09 19.71 6.38
N LYS A 154 18.94 18.77 5.42
CA LYS A 154 17.79 18.72 4.50
C LYS A 154 16.93 17.48 4.70
N ILE A 155 17.24 16.62 5.65
CA ILE A 155 16.49 15.41 5.97
C ILE A 155 16.31 15.33 7.48
N ASP A 156 15.23 14.70 7.92
CA ASP A 156 15.06 14.45 9.34
C ASP A 156 16.06 13.37 9.80
N MET A 157 17.19 13.83 10.35
CA MET A 157 18.24 12.93 10.83
C MET A 157 17.79 12.04 11.98
N GLN A 158 16.70 12.39 12.69
CA GLN A 158 16.15 11.55 13.75
C GLN A 158 15.53 10.27 13.20
N MET A 159 15.06 10.30 11.97
CA MET A 159 14.58 9.13 11.27
C MET A 159 15.71 8.15 10.97
N LEU A 160 16.91 8.64 10.67
CA LEU A 160 18.03 7.83 10.20
C LEU A 160 18.77 7.17 11.36
N THR A 161 18.07 6.30 12.06
CA THR A 161 18.65 5.47 13.12
C THR A 161 19.17 4.15 12.55
N PRO A 162 20.19 3.52 13.18
CA PRO A 162 20.65 2.19 12.75
C PRO A 162 19.53 1.16 12.61
N ALA A 163 18.49 1.24 13.45
CA ALA A 163 17.37 0.30 13.47
C ALA A 163 16.53 0.29 12.18
N ILE A 164 16.51 1.41 11.41
CA ILE A 164 15.75 1.49 10.15
C ILE A 164 16.61 1.21 8.91
N SER A 165 17.86 0.78 9.08
CA SER A 165 18.72 0.40 7.96
C SER A 165 18.33 -0.97 7.41
N VAL A 166 18.66 -1.20 6.14
CA VAL A 166 18.51 -2.52 5.49
C VAL A 166 19.29 -3.57 6.27
N GLU A 167 20.56 -3.28 6.63
CA GLU A 167 21.42 -4.20 7.39
C GLU A 167 20.83 -4.58 8.74
N ALA A 168 20.18 -3.65 9.45
CA ALA A 168 19.59 -3.95 10.76
C ALA A 168 18.36 -4.87 10.64
N GLN A 169 17.57 -4.70 9.58
CA GLN A 169 16.30 -5.38 9.40
C GLN A 169 16.41 -6.69 8.61
N ALA A 170 17.49 -6.86 7.83
CA ALA A 170 17.60 -8.00 6.92
C ALA A 170 17.61 -9.36 7.64
N ASP A 171 18.24 -9.43 8.81
CA ASP A 171 18.40 -10.64 9.60
C ASP A 171 17.40 -10.74 10.79
N ASP A 172 16.49 -9.78 10.93
CA ASP A 172 15.42 -9.80 11.92
C ASP A 172 14.11 -10.27 11.30
N ASP A 173 13.72 -11.50 11.56
CA ASP A 173 12.48 -12.10 11.06
C ASP A 173 11.22 -11.30 11.46
N GLY A 174 11.27 -10.56 12.58
CA GLY A 174 10.20 -9.71 13.06
C GLY A 174 10.19 -8.32 12.42
N SER A 175 11.16 -7.97 11.58
CA SER A 175 11.28 -6.65 10.96
C SER A 175 10.17 -6.36 9.95
N LEU A 176 9.95 -5.06 9.69
CA LEU A 176 9.03 -4.61 8.65
C LEU A 176 9.53 -5.03 7.26
N LEU A 177 10.84 -4.94 7.01
CA LEU A 177 11.45 -5.38 5.75
C LEU A 177 11.17 -6.86 5.46
N ASN A 178 11.34 -7.74 6.42
CA ASN A 178 11.10 -9.17 6.22
C ASN A 178 9.60 -9.51 6.11
N LEU A 179 8.74 -8.70 6.72
CA LEU A 179 7.30 -8.79 6.48
C LEU A 179 6.95 -8.42 5.02
N TYR A 180 7.47 -7.32 4.50
CA TYR A 180 7.29 -6.96 3.08
C TYR A 180 7.80 -8.07 2.14
N ARG A 181 8.99 -8.62 2.40
CA ARG A 181 9.53 -9.76 1.64
C ARG A 181 8.60 -10.98 1.67
N THR A 182 8.04 -11.28 2.83
CA THR A 182 7.13 -12.41 3.02
C THR A 182 5.83 -12.23 2.24
N PHE A 183 5.17 -11.09 2.37
CA PHE A 183 3.91 -10.85 1.67
C PHE A 183 4.09 -10.64 0.16
N ALA A 184 5.20 -10.05 -0.28
CA ALA A 184 5.55 -9.98 -1.69
C ALA A 184 5.77 -11.38 -2.28
N ARG A 185 6.45 -12.26 -1.56
CA ARG A 185 6.63 -13.66 -1.96
C ARG A 185 5.30 -14.41 -2.03
N LEU A 186 4.43 -14.26 -1.01
CA LEU A 186 3.10 -14.85 -1.01
C LEU A 186 2.30 -14.40 -2.24
N ARG A 187 2.28 -13.08 -2.49
CA ARG A 187 1.57 -12.52 -3.65
C ARG A 187 2.08 -13.08 -4.97
N ASN A 188 3.39 -13.21 -5.13
CA ASN A 188 4.00 -13.76 -6.34
C ASN A 188 3.83 -15.28 -6.47
N THR A 189 3.67 -15.98 -5.35
CA THR A 189 3.49 -17.45 -5.34
C THR A 189 2.05 -17.85 -5.67
N TYR A 190 1.08 -17.07 -5.23
CA TYR A 190 -0.34 -17.38 -5.40
C TYR A 190 -1.01 -16.45 -6.43
N PRO A 191 -1.30 -16.93 -7.65
CA PRO A 191 -1.97 -16.11 -8.69
C PRO A 191 -3.27 -15.48 -8.19
N VAL A 192 -4.02 -16.15 -7.32
CA VAL A 192 -5.24 -15.63 -6.72
C VAL A 192 -5.00 -14.37 -5.89
N LEU A 193 -3.83 -14.20 -5.26
CA LEU A 193 -3.45 -12.94 -4.59
C LEU A 193 -2.97 -11.88 -5.59
N ALA A 194 -2.24 -12.28 -6.63
CA ALA A 194 -1.70 -11.34 -7.60
C ALA A 194 -2.78 -10.76 -8.52
N GLN A 195 -3.70 -11.61 -9.04
CA GLN A 195 -4.61 -11.29 -10.13
C GLN A 195 -6.09 -11.43 -9.77
N GLY A 196 -6.41 -12.13 -8.67
CA GLY A 196 -7.79 -12.38 -8.27
C GLY A 196 -8.54 -11.11 -7.90
N LYS A 197 -9.86 -11.16 -8.03
CA LYS A 197 -10.76 -10.08 -7.57
C LYS A 197 -10.92 -10.11 -6.06
N MET A 198 -11.09 -8.95 -5.47
CA MET A 198 -11.51 -8.82 -4.08
C MET A 198 -13.02 -9.01 -4.00
N VAL A 199 -13.47 -9.93 -3.14
CA VAL A 199 -14.87 -10.29 -2.98
C VAL A 199 -15.26 -10.18 -1.52
N LYS A 200 -16.44 -9.66 -1.29
CA LYS A 200 -17.03 -9.40 0.03
C LYS A 200 -17.07 -10.67 0.90
N HIS A 201 -16.55 -10.57 2.13
CA HIS A 201 -16.81 -11.57 3.15
C HIS A 201 -18.24 -11.39 3.72
N PRO A 202 -19.02 -12.46 3.99
CA PRO A 202 -20.44 -12.33 4.39
C PRO A 202 -20.65 -11.63 5.75
N VAL A 203 -19.65 -11.61 6.63
CA VAL A 203 -19.79 -11.06 8.00
C VAL A 203 -18.97 -9.79 8.21
N TYR A 204 -17.70 -9.75 7.81
CA TYR A 204 -16.79 -8.65 8.12
C TYR A 204 -16.63 -7.68 6.94
N ASN A 205 -17.67 -6.94 6.60
CA ASN A 205 -17.66 -6.16 5.34
C ASN A 205 -18.40 -4.82 5.37
N ASP A 206 -19.15 -4.49 6.43
CA ASP A 206 -20.00 -3.29 6.42
C ASP A 206 -20.25 -2.65 7.80
N GLY A 207 -19.54 -3.09 8.83
CA GLY A 207 -19.67 -2.58 10.17
C GLY A 207 -20.82 -3.21 10.99
N ASN A 208 -21.66 -4.04 10.42
CA ASN A 208 -22.72 -4.77 11.11
C ASN A 208 -22.18 -6.00 11.86
N THR A 209 -21.01 -5.89 12.45
CA THR A 209 -20.35 -6.94 13.23
C THR A 209 -19.96 -6.43 14.59
N SER A 210 -19.98 -7.29 15.62
CA SER A 210 -19.45 -6.98 16.94
C SER A 210 -17.92 -6.87 16.96
N GLN A 211 -17.25 -7.43 15.96
CA GLN A 211 -15.78 -7.41 15.81
C GLN A 211 -15.36 -6.39 14.73
N GLN A 212 -15.60 -5.12 14.99
CA GLN A 212 -15.33 -4.04 14.04
C GLN A 212 -13.86 -3.89 13.67
N SER A 213 -12.93 -4.38 14.49
CA SER A 213 -11.50 -4.37 14.20
C SER A 213 -11.09 -5.33 13.09
N ILE A 214 -11.92 -6.31 12.76
CA ILE A 214 -11.60 -7.29 11.73
C ILE A 214 -11.97 -6.77 10.34
N ALA A 215 -11.01 -6.83 9.41
CA ALA A 215 -11.24 -6.73 7.98
C ALA A 215 -11.04 -8.12 7.35
N ALA A 216 -12.05 -8.61 6.65
CA ALA A 216 -11.95 -9.89 5.95
C ALA A 216 -12.59 -9.82 4.56
N TRP A 217 -11.92 -10.43 3.59
CA TRP A 217 -12.40 -10.56 2.22
C TRP A 217 -11.90 -11.85 1.58
N TYR A 218 -12.49 -12.21 0.47
CA TYR A 218 -11.95 -13.26 -0.38
C TYR A 218 -11.17 -12.65 -1.55
N ARG A 219 -10.13 -13.35 -1.98
CA ARG A 219 -9.52 -13.19 -3.30
C ARG A 219 -9.99 -14.37 -4.15
N GLU A 220 -10.47 -14.10 -5.36
CA GLU A 220 -11.03 -15.12 -6.24
C GLU A 220 -10.44 -15.03 -7.65
N LEU A 221 -9.99 -16.16 -8.19
CA LEU A 221 -9.47 -16.30 -9.53
C LEU A 221 -9.74 -17.71 -10.06
N ASP A 222 -10.40 -17.83 -11.21
CA ASP A 222 -10.61 -19.09 -11.94
C ASP A 222 -11.14 -20.27 -11.09
N GLY A 223 -11.99 -19.96 -10.11
CA GLY A 223 -12.57 -20.94 -9.19
C GLY A 223 -11.76 -21.18 -7.92
N GLU A 224 -10.54 -20.66 -7.85
CA GLU A 224 -9.78 -20.63 -6.60
C GLU A 224 -10.27 -19.48 -5.70
N ARG A 225 -10.27 -19.74 -4.40
CA ARG A 225 -10.64 -18.75 -3.39
C ARG A 225 -9.66 -18.78 -2.22
N MET A 226 -9.17 -17.61 -1.84
CA MET A 226 -8.34 -17.42 -0.65
C MET A 226 -9.02 -16.45 0.31
N LEU A 227 -9.14 -16.83 1.58
CA LEU A 227 -9.60 -15.94 2.64
C LEU A 227 -8.43 -15.10 3.13
N VAL A 228 -8.62 -13.80 3.19
CA VAL A 228 -7.69 -12.82 3.78
C VAL A 228 -8.37 -12.21 5.01
N VAL A 229 -7.66 -12.20 6.13
CA VAL A 229 -8.14 -11.63 7.39
C VAL A 229 -7.05 -10.78 8.02
N HIS A 230 -7.40 -9.57 8.43
CA HIS A 230 -6.52 -8.67 9.16
C HIS A 230 -7.21 -8.14 10.42
N ASN A 231 -6.46 -8.07 11.51
CA ASN A 231 -6.90 -7.43 12.74
C ASN A 231 -6.31 -6.02 12.82
N PHE A 232 -7.17 -5.00 12.85
CA PHE A 232 -6.82 -3.58 12.97
C PHE A 232 -6.83 -3.11 14.44
N GLY A 233 -7.36 -3.94 15.33
CA GLY A 233 -7.41 -3.68 16.76
C GLY A 233 -6.08 -3.95 17.47
N ARG A 234 -6.03 -3.60 18.75
CA ARG A 234 -4.85 -3.82 19.60
C ARG A 234 -4.88 -5.15 20.34
N GLU A 235 -6.04 -5.76 20.44
CA GLU A 235 -6.25 -7.02 21.17
C GLU A 235 -6.37 -8.20 20.20
N GLU A 236 -5.98 -9.37 20.66
CA GLU A 236 -6.26 -10.63 19.94
C GLU A 236 -7.78 -10.84 19.86
N GLN A 237 -8.25 -11.28 18.68
CA GLN A 237 -9.66 -11.49 18.38
C GLN A 237 -9.94 -12.98 18.08
#